data_d61eef265c2cb97a6d2903d7c664575b
#
_entry.id   d61eef265c2cb97a6d2903d7c664575b
#
_cell.length_a   1.000
_cell.length_b   1.000
_cell.length_c   1.000
_cell.angle_alpha   90.00
_cell.angle_beta   90.00
_cell.angle_gamma   90.00
#
_symmetry.space_group_name_H-M   'P 1'
#
loop_
_entity.id
_entity.type
_entity.pdbx_description
1 polymer ?
#
loop_
_entity_poly.entity_id
_entity_poly.type
_entity_poly.pdbx_seq_one_letter_code
_entity_poly.pdbx_strand_id
1 'polypeptide(L)'
;MIIIQEKNIEQIPILEIVQEENKDKMIPTVVCYHGWTGSKENCIHYGAMLAKNGMRAILPDQLYHGERKTSELNGFELWEIIGQNVKEFPTLVGAYQKENLVDNKIGAIGFSMGGMTTYALLKHFPFLYAAVSLMGNADPVEFAKWSLTSTWMEDKPAVELTPELMDKYIPMLQSLSLADTPEKIAGRPVLIWHGVEDKKVPYALNHAFYEKIKDEPYANRVKWIETPDVPHFVTFKAIEASVEFLKQTLVEE
;
A
#
# COMPACT_ATOMS: atom_id res chain seq x y z
N MET A 1 26.22 -0.21 8.20
CA MET A 1 25.94 0.73 7.09
C MET A 1 24.60 0.35 6.46
N ILE A 2 23.82 1.30 5.89
CA ILE A 2 22.63 0.98 5.06
C ILE A 2 23.08 0.88 3.60
N ILE A 3 22.66 -0.17 2.94
CA ILE A 3 22.89 -0.40 1.52
C ILE A 3 21.59 -0.11 0.78
N ILE A 4 21.67 0.61 -0.33
CA ILE A 4 20.60 0.80 -1.30
C ILE A 4 21.09 0.21 -2.62
N GLN A 5 20.37 -0.77 -3.15
CA GLN A 5 20.72 -1.47 -4.38
C GLN A 5 19.57 -1.41 -5.38
N GLU A 6 19.87 -1.00 -6.59
CA GLU A 6 18.96 -1.16 -7.72
C GLU A 6 19.00 -2.61 -8.20
N LYS A 7 17.82 -3.17 -8.39
CA LYS A 7 17.63 -4.54 -8.88
C LYS A 7 16.45 -4.58 -9.87
N ASN A 8 16.37 -5.66 -10.62
CA ASN A 8 15.25 -5.93 -11.49
C ASN A 8 14.75 -7.36 -11.22
N ILE A 9 13.48 -7.51 -10.82
CA ILE A 9 12.85 -8.79 -10.56
C ILE A 9 11.78 -9.01 -11.62
N GLU A 10 12.04 -9.92 -12.57
CA GLU A 10 11.10 -10.23 -13.67
C GLU A 10 10.56 -8.97 -14.36
N GLN A 11 11.44 -8.03 -14.72
CA GLN A 11 11.14 -6.74 -15.35
C GLN A 11 10.45 -5.70 -14.42
N ILE A 12 10.44 -5.94 -13.12
CA ILE A 12 10.00 -4.95 -12.12
C ILE A 12 11.25 -4.28 -11.55
N PRO A 13 11.52 -3.01 -11.89
CA PRO A 13 12.61 -2.25 -11.27
C PRO A 13 12.31 -2.02 -9.78
N ILE A 14 13.29 -2.29 -8.94
CA ILE A 14 13.15 -2.11 -7.49
C ILE A 14 14.37 -1.41 -6.90
N LEU A 15 14.19 -0.79 -5.74
CA LEU A 15 15.27 -0.57 -4.77
C LEU A 15 15.14 -1.58 -3.63
N GLU A 16 16.22 -2.26 -3.34
CA GLU A 16 16.38 -2.99 -2.09
C GLU A 16 17.14 -2.14 -1.09
N ILE A 17 16.62 -2.00 0.12
CA ILE A 17 17.28 -1.27 1.21
C ILE A 17 17.40 -2.18 2.41
N VAL A 18 18.64 -2.37 2.87
CA VAL A 18 18.95 -3.28 3.98
C VAL A 18 20.21 -2.84 4.72
N GLN A 19 20.39 -3.22 5.99
CA GLN A 19 21.68 -3.09 6.66
C GLN A 19 22.69 -4.05 6.05
N GLU A 20 23.92 -3.59 5.82
CA GLU A 20 25.01 -4.37 5.21
C GLU A 20 25.23 -5.71 5.93
N GLU A 21 25.21 -5.70 7.25
CA GLU A 21 25.35 -6.89 8.09
C GLU A 21 24.20 -7.91 7.94
N ASN A 22 23.07 -7.49 7.38
CA ASN A 22 21.87 -8.30 7.20
C ASN A 22 21.57 -8.66 5.74
N LYS A 23 22.40 -8.20 4.79
CA LYS A 23 22.14 -8.35 3.35
C LYS A 23 21.92 -9.80 2.92
N ASP A 24 22.70 -10.72 3.49
CA ASP A 24 22.68 -12.15 3.15
C ASP A 24 21.95 -12.98 4.22
N LYS A 25 21.22 -12.35 5.14
CA LYS A 25 20.47 -13.03 6.21
C LYS A 25 19.00 -13.13 5.89
N MET A 26 18.35 -14.17 6.36
CA MET A 26 16.91 -14.30 6.42
C MET A 26 16.38 -13.35 7.50
N ILE A 27 15.67 -12.29 7.10
CA ILE A 27 15.10 -11.27 7.99
C ILE A 27 13.70 -10.88 7.53
N PRO A 28 12.88 -10.29 8.41
CA PRO A 28 11.59 -9.73 8.03
C PRO A 28 11.71 -8.75 6.86
N THR A 29 10.78 -8.84 5.92
CA THR A 29 10.82 -8.07 4.68
C THR A 29 9.53 -7.30 4.45
N VAL A 30 9.65 -6.03 4.08
CA VAL A 30 8.53 -5.12 3.86
C VAL A 30 8.56 -4.59 2.45
N VAL A 31 7.46 -4.76 1.70
CA VAL A 31 7.30 -4.13 0.39
C VAL A 31 6.66 -2.76 0.55
N CYS A 32 7.30 -1.72 -0.01
CA CYS A 32 6.91 -0.32 0.15
C CYS A 32 6.35 0.24 -1.16
N TYR A 33 5.09 0.61 -1.19
CA TYR A 33 4.39 1.11 -2.38
C TYR A 33 4.23 2.63 -2.35
N HIS A 34 4.76 3.31 -3.39
CA HIS A 34 4.64 4.76 -3.55
C HIS A 34 3.22 5.20 -3.96
N GLY A 35 2.96 6.51 -3.90
CA GLY A 35 1.70 7.12 -4.34
C GLY A 35 1.65 7.39 -5.85
N TRP A 36 0.50 7.87 -6.31
CA TRP A 36 0.26 8.32 -7.68
C TRP A 36 1.31 9.33 -8.13
N THR A 37 1.78 9.24 -9.38
CA THR A 37 2.85 10.04 -9.98
C THR A 37 4.22 9.91 -9.32
N GLY A 38 4.38 9.01 -8.34
CA GLY A 38 5.65 8.76 -7.67
C GLY A 38 6.53 7.74 -8.39
N SER A 39 7.56 7.28 -7.65
CA SER A 39 8.46 6.22 -8.07
C SER A 39 9.02 5.52 -6.82
N LYS A 40 9.78 4.45 -7.01
CA LYS A 40 10.43 3.72 -5.92
C LYS A 40 11.28 4.63 -5.01
N GLU A 41 11.88 5.69 -5.56
CA GLU A 41 12.69 6.66 -4.81
C GLU A 41 11.90 7.41 -3.75
N ASN A 42 10.58 7.63 -3.95
CA ASN A 42 9.73 8.28 -2.95
C ASN A 42 9.58 7.44 -1.66
N CYS A 43 9.93 6.16 -1.71
CA CYS A 43 9.90 5.27 -0.56
C CYS A 43 11.27 5.12 0.15
N ILE A 44 12.35 5.74 -0.33
CA ILE A 44 13.71 5.54 0.23
C ILE A 44 13.77 5.83 1.72
N HIS A 45 13.12 6.89 2.20
CA HIS A 45 13.12 7.24 3.62
C HIS A 45 12.39 6.20 4.49
N TYR A 46 11.29 5.59 3.99
CA TYR A 46 10.66 4.44 4.66
C TYR A 46 11.62 3.25 4.71
N GLY A 47 12.20 2.90 3.54
CA GLY A 47 13.14 1.79 3.43
C GLY A 47 14.36 1.94 4.33
N ALA A 48 14.92 3.14 4.42
CA ALA A 48 16.05 3.40 5.30
C ALA A 48 15.71 3.27 6.79
N MET A 49 14.51 3.71 7.19
CA MET A 49 14.03 3.55 8.57
C MET A 49 13.72 2.09 8.90
N LEU A 50 13.11 1.34 7.99
CA LEU A 50 12.87 -0.10 8.14
C LEU A 50 14.20 -0.86 8.27
N ALA A 51 15.18 -0.56 7.42
CA ALA A 51 16.50 -1.18 7.47
C ALA A 51 17.20 -0.93 8.80
N LYS A 52 17.16 0.31 9.34
CA LYS A 52 17.69 0.62 10.68
C LYS A 52 17.08 -0.22 11.79
N ASN A 53 15.85 -0.68 11.60
CA ASN A 53 15.10 -1.50 12.55
C ASN A 53 15.13 -3.00 12.22
N GLY A 54 16.13 -3.47 11.47
CA GLY A 54 16.39 -4.90 11.26
C GLY A 54 15.53 -5.56 10.17
N MET A 55 14.82 -4.79 9.36
CA MET A 55 13.99 -5.28 8.26
C MET A 55 14.66 -5.04 6.91
N ARG A 56 14.32 -5.84 5.91
CA ARG A 56 14.61 -5.55 4.49
C ARG A 56 13.44 -4.81 3.88
N ALA A 57 13.71 -3.76 3.11
CA ALA A 57 12.70 -3.04 2.36
C ALA A 57 12.86 -3.29 0.85
N ILE A 58 11.76 -3.59 0.18
CA ILE A 58 11.67 -3.76 -1.28
C ILE A 58 10.75 -2.65 -1.80
N LEU A 59 11.26 -1.77 -2.63
CA LEU A 59 10.57 -0.60 -3.16
C LEU A 59 10.39 -0.78 -4.68
N PRO A 60 9.25 -1.28 -5.17
CA PRO A 60 9.04 -1.43 -6.60
C PRO A 60 8.62 -0.13 -7.28
N ASP A 61 9.04 0.07 -8.52
CA ASP A 61 8.31 0.94 -9.44
C ASP A 61 7.02 0.26 -9.86
N GLN A 62 5.90 0.91 -9.59
CA GLN A 62 4.59 0.40 -9.99
C GLN A 62 4.38 0.59 -11.49
N LEU A 63 3.44 -0.16 -12.06
CA LEU A 63 3.12 -0.06 -13.49
C LEU A 63 2.90 1.42 -13.89
N TYR A 64 3.42 1.83 -15.04
CA TYR A 64 3.38 3.20 -15.58
C TYR A 64 4.12 4.27 -14.77
N HIS A 65 4.90 3.88 -13.76
CA HIS A 65 5.64 4.82 -12.89
C HIS A 65 7.14 4.55 -12.93
N GLY A 66 7.93 5.53 -12.51
CA GLY A 66 9.38 5.41 -12.45
C GLY A 66 10.00 4.96 -13.77
N GLU A 67 10.81 3.93 -13.75
CA GLU A 67 11.43 3.34 -14.95
C GLU A 67 10.43 2.59 -15.85
N ARG A 68 9.20 2.34 -15.39
CA ARG A 68 8.11 1.71 -16.15
C ARG A 68 7.18 2.73 -16.82
N LYS A 69 7.51 4.03 -16.77
CA LYS A 69 6.69 5.10 -17.35
C LYS A 69 6.68 4.98 -18.88
N THR A 70 5.49 4.86 -19.46
CA THR A 70 5.29 4.75 -20.92
C THR A 70 4.53 5.93 -21.51
N SER A 71 3.70 6.61 -20.70
CA SER A 71 2.84 7.72 -21.12
C SER A 71 2.47 8.60 -19.92
N GLU A 72 1.82 9.72 -20.20
CA GLU A 72 1.19 10.51 -19.13
C GLU A 72 -0.07 9.79 -18.63
N LEU A 73 -0.24 9.78 -17.31
CA LEU A 73 -1.38 9.17 -16.64
C LEU A 73 -2.57 10.14 -16.61
N ASN A 74 -3.76 9.60 -16.83
CA ASN A 74 -5.00 10.37 -16.80
C ASN A 74 -5.92 10.04 -15.62
N GLY A 75 -5.52 9.08 -14.76
CA GLY A 75 -6.23 8.67 -13.55
C GLY A 75 -7.10 7.43 -13.70
N PHE A 76 -7.44 7.03 -14.92
CA PHE A 76 -8.20 5.79 -15.16
C PHE A 76 -7.37 4.53 -14.88
N GLU A 77 -6.05 4.67 -14.97
CA GLU A 77 -5.09 3.57 -14.77
C GLU A 77 -4.92 3.19 -13.29
N LEU A 78 -5.45 3.99 -12.35
CA LEU A 78 -5.27 3.78 -10.91
C LEU A 78 -5.55 2.33 -10.48
N TRP A 79 -6.69 1.81 -10.92
CA TRP A 79 -7.13 0.47 -10.51
C TRP A 79 -6.39 -0.65 -11.25
N GLU A 80 -6.00 -0.39 -12.48
CA GLU A 80 -5.12 -1.31 -13.24
C GLU A 80 -3.76 -1.44 -12.55
N ILE A 81 -3.19 -0.33 -12.10
CA ILE A 81 -1.91 -0.30 -11.37
C ILE A 81 -2.02 -1.08 -10.06
N ILE A 82 -3.08 -0.85 -9.27
CA ILE A 82 -3.31 -1.57 -8.03
C ILE A 82 -3.49 -3.07 -8.30
N GLY A 83 -4.27 -3.43 -9.31
CA GLY A 83 -4.45 -4.81 -9.74
C GLY A 83 -3.15 -5.47 -10.20
N GLN A 84 -2.27 -4.72 -10.87
CA GLN A 84 -0.96 -5.20 -11.28
C GLN A 84 -0.03 -5.40 -10.07
N ASN A 85 -0.03 -4.49 -9.09
CA ASN A 85 0.72 -4.66 -7.85
C ASN A 85 0.31 -5.93 -7.10
N VAL A 86 -0.99 -6.25 -7.07
CA VAL A 86 -1.49 -7.50 -6.49
C VAL A 86 -0.91 -8.71 -7.23
N LYS A 87 -0.87 -8.70 -8.56
CA LYS A 87 -0.29 -9.80 -9.36
C LYS A 87 1.22 -9.94 -9.17
N GLU A 88 1.93 -8.83 -9.02
CA GLU A 88 3.40 -8.78 -8.91
C GLU A 88 3.91 -9.07 -7.49
N PHE A 89 3.11 -8.87 -6.46
CA PHE A 89 3.52 -9.06 -5.07
C PHE A 89 4.11 -10.45 -4.77
N PRO A 90 3.49 -11.58 -5.21
CA PRO A 90 4.09 -12.91 -5.01
C PRO A 90 5.43 -13.09 -5.74
N THR A 91 5.59 -12.46 -6.90
CA THR A 91 6.86 -12.50 -7.66
C THR A 91 7.96 -11.79 -6.89
N LEU A 92 7.69 -10.59 -6.36
CA LEU A 92 8.64 -9.82 -5.55
C LEU A 92 9.06 -10.61 -4.31
N VAL A 93 8.10 -11.12 -3.53
CA VAL A 93 8.38 -11.91 -2.33
C VAL A 93 9.08 -13.21 -2.67
N GLY A 94 8.60 -13.92 -3.69
CA GLY A 94 9.12 -15.22 -4.12
C GLY A 94 10.58 -15.18 -4.58
N ALA A 95 11.05 -14.07 -5.14
CA ALA A 95 12.45 -13.89 -5.50
C ALA A 95 13.36 -13.98 -4.27
N TYR A 96 12.99 -13.30 -3.18
CA TYR A 96 13.75 -13.33 -1.93
C TYR A 96 13.58 -14.63 -1.14
N GLN A 97 12.41 -15.29 -1.25
CA GLN A 97 12.20 -16.61 -0.64
C GLN A 97 13.11 -17.68 -1.29
N LYS A 98 13.27 -17.65 -2.60
CA LYS A 98 14.16 -18.58 -3.34
C LYS A 98 15.63 -18.44 -2.91
N GLU A 99 16.03 -17.24 -2.50
CA GLU A 99 17.37 -16.93 -2.00
C GLU A 99 17.52 -17.15 -0.49
N ASN A 100 16.48 -17.61 0.22
CA ASN A 100 16.42 -17.74 1.68
C ASN A 100 16.69 -16.43 2.43
N LEU A 101 16.27 -15.29 1.87
CA LEU A 101 16.47 -13.96 2.43
C LEU A 101 15.26 -13.42 3.20
N VAL A 102 14.10 -14.08 3.07
CA VAL A 102 12.87 -13.74 3.80
C VAL A 102 12.24 -15.00 4.39
N ASP A 103 11.75 -14.88 5.60
CA ASP A 103 10.94 -15.87 6.30
C ASP A 103 9.42 -15.65 6.04
N ASN A 104 8.59 -16.05 6.98
CA ASN A 104 7.14 -15.81 6.95
C ASN A 104 6.74 -14.39 7.48
N LYS A 105 7.69 -13.58 7.90
CA LYS A 105 7.48 -12.21 8.40
C LYS A 105 7.50 -11.21 7.25
N ILE A 106 6.44 -11.24 6.46
CA ILE A 106 6.28 -10.38 5.29
C ILE A 106 5.30 -9.26 5.61
N GLY A 107 5.75 -8.02 5.48
CA GLY A 107 4.93 -6.82 5.64
C GLY A 107 4.71 -6.07 4.32
N ALA A 108 3.70 -5.22 4.30
CA ALA A 108 3.50 -4.22 3.25
C ALA A 108 3.18 -2.86 3.86
N ILE A 109 3.73 -1.80 3.27
CA ILE A 109 3.42 -0.42 3.59
C ILE A 109 3.23 0.38 2.31
N GLY A 110 2.28 1.28 2.30
CA GLY A 110 2.10 2.17 1.16
C GLY A 110 1.33 3.43 1.53
N PHE A 111 1.45 4.47 0.70
CA PHE A 111 0.76 5.73 0.89
C PHE A 111 -0.08 6.10 -0.33
N SER A 112 -1.28 6.68 -0.12
CA SER A 112 -2.22 7.06 -1.18
C SER A 112 -2.58 5.84 -2.05
N MET A 113 -2.28 5.83 -3.34
CA MET A 113 -2.41 4.65 -4.21
C MET A 113 -1.71 3.41 -3.62
N GLY A 114 -0.51 3.57 -3.06
CA GLY A 114 0.19 2.49 -2.35
C GLY A 114 -0.56 2.00 -1.10
N GLY A 115 -1.24 2.90 -0.39
CA GLY A 115 -2.11 2.54 0.74
C GLY A 115 -3.34 1.74 0.30
N MET A 116 -3.93 2.08 -0.85
CA MET A 116 -5.00 1.29 -1.48
C MET A 116 -4.48 -0.09 -1.91
N THR A 117 -3.26 -0.14 -2.49
CA THR A 117 -2.58 -1.40 -2.81
C THR A 117 -2.45 -2.28 -1.57
N THR A 118 -2.06 -1.72 -0.43
CA THR A 118 -1.89 -2.47 0.83
C THR A 118 -3.19 -3.14 1.28
N TYR A 119 -4.34 -2.48 1.15
CA TYR A 119 -5.65 -3.09 1.43
C TYR A 119 -5.97 -4.23 0.46
N ALA A 120 -5.70 -4.06 -0.83
CA ALA A 120 -5.89 -5.12 -1.81
C ALA A 120 -4.99 -6.34 -1.53
N LEU A 121 -3.74 -6.13 -1.11
CA LEU A 121 -2.84 -7.21 -0.70
C LEU A 121 -3.37 -7.97 0.53
N LEU A 122 -3.91 -7.28 1.54
CA LEU A 122 -4.55 -7.90 2.70
C LEU A 122 -5.72 -8.80 2.30
N LYS A 123 -6.52 -8.39 1.32
CA LYS A 123 -7.61 -9.20 0.79
C LYS A 123 -7.12 -10.49 0.13
N HIS A 124 -6.07 -10.38 -0.69
CA HIS A 124 -5.66 -11.47 -1.59
C HIS A 124 -4.67 -12.45 -0.96
N PHE A 125 -3.82 -11.99 -0.02
CA PHE A 125 -2.70 -12.80 0.47
C PHE A 125 -2.77 -13.07 1.97
N PRO A 126 -3.27 -14.26 2.38
CA PRO A 126 -3.28 -14.66 3.79
C PRO A 126 -1.89 -14.75 4.43
N PHE A 127 -0.83 -14.92 3.62
CA PHE A 127 0.56 -14.97 4.09
C PHE A 127 1.15 -13.58 4.38
N LEU A 128 0.51 -12.48 3.96
CA LEU A 128 0.92 -11.14 4.37
C LEU A 128 0.70 -11.00 5.88
N TYR A 129 1.81 -10.91 6.62
CA TYR A 129 1.78 -10.96 8.09
C TYR A 129 1.28 -9.66 8.70
N ALA A 130 1.75 -8.51 8.22
CA ALA A 130 1.37 -7.18 8.72
C ALA A 130 1.22 -6.18 7.57
N ALA A 131 0.39 -5.16 7.78
CA ALA A 131 0.14 -4.14 6.77
C ALA A 131 0.03 -2.73 7.36
N VAL A 132 0.49 -1.73 6.60
CA VAL A 132 0.35 -0.32 6.94
C VAL A 132 -0.23 0.43 5.75
N SER A 133 -1.41 1.01 5.92
CA SER A 133 -2.04 1.88 4.92
C SER A 133 -2.01 3.33 5.39
N LEU A 134 -1.28 4.17 4.66
CA LEU A 134 -1.17 5.61 4.92
C LEU A 134 -2.03 6.37 3.91
N MET A 135 -3.03 7.12 4.40
CA MET A 135 -3.97 7.90 3.58
C MET A 135 -4.49 7.15 2.35
N GLY A 136 -4.75 5.83 2.50
CA GLY A 136 -5.35 4.98 1.48
C GLY A 136 -6.88 4.93 1.61
N ASN A 137 -7.49 4.05 0.82
CA ASN A 137 -8.91 3.76 0.88
C ASN A 137 -9.16 2.27 0.67
N ALA A 138 -9.98 1.66 1.55
CA ALA A 138 -10.27 0.22 1.52
C ALA A 138 -11.44 -0.15 0.61
N ASP A 139 -12.21 0.86 0.15
CA ASP A 139 -13.39 0.70 -0.69
C ASP A 139 -13.18 1.34 -2.07
N PRO A 140 -12.63 0.61 -3.04
CA PRO A 140 -12.45 1.08 -4.41
C PRO A 140 -13.72 1.54 -5.09
N VAL A 141 -14.87 0.92 -4.79
CA VAL A 141 -16.15 1.25 -5.43
C VAL A 141 -16.63 2.63 -4.99
N GLU A 142 -16.66 2.86 -3.67
CA GLU A 142 -17.06 4.17 -3.14
C GLU A 142 -16.05 5.26 -3.49
N PHE A 143 -14.75 4.96 -3.47
CA PHE A 143 -13.74 5.92 -3.91
C PHE A 143 -13.87 6.27 -5.41
N ALA A 144 -14.13 5.30 -6.27
CA ALA A 144 -14.37 5.54 -7.69
C ALA A 144 -15.60 6.43 -7.92
N LYS A 145 -16.72 6.15 -7.26
CA LYS A 145 -17.92 6.99 -7.32
C LYS A 145 -17.63 8.43 -6.87
N TRP A 146 -16.94 8.57 -5.73
CA TRP A 146 -16.55 9.89 -5.23
C TRP A 146 -15.62 10.62 -6.22
N SER A 147 -14.61 9.95 -6.77
CA SER A 147 -13.63 10.57 -7.67
C SER A 147 -14.26 11.14 -8.93
N LEU A 148 -15.33 10.54 -9.43
CA LEU A 148 -16.07 10.97 -10.61
C LEU A 148 -16.93 12.24 -10.36
N THR A 149 -17.31 12.47 -9.12
CA THR A 149 -18.11 13.64 -8.69
C THR A 149 -17.30 14.72 -7.99
N SER A 150 -15.99 14.52 -7.86
CA SER A 150 -15.09 15.41 -7.13
C SER A 150 -14.17 16.19 -8.06
N THR A 151 -13.47 17.18 -7.47
CA THR A 151 -12.44 17.97 -8.15
C THR A 151 -11.25 17.16 -8.67
N TRP A 152 -11.15 15.89 -8.30
CA TRP A 152 -10.11 15.01 -8.81
C TRP A 152 -10.13 14.87 -10.33
N MET A 153 -11.31 15.04 -10.91
CA MET A 153 -11.57 14.90 -12.35
C MET A 153 -11.81 16.25 -13.05
N GLU A 154 -11.65 17.41 -12.36
CA GLU A 154 -12.00 18.73 -12.93
C GLU A 154 -11.30 19.05 -14.25
N ASP A 155 -10.06 18.59 -14.46
CA ASP A 155 -9.30 18.81 -15.69
C ASP A 155 -9.42 17.64 -16.69
N LYS A 156 -10.37 16.71 -16.49
CA LYS A 156 -10.50 15.50 -17.30
C LYS A 156 -11.85 15.49 -18.03
N PRO A 157 -11.92 14.86 -19.22
CA PRO A 157 -13.18 14.72 -19.91
C PRO A 157 -14.20 14.05 -18.99
N ALA A 158 -15.38 14.65 -18.87
CA ALA A 158 -16.47 14.04 -18.14
C ALA A 158 -16.76 12.65 -18.72
N VAL A 159 -16.59 11.64 -17.88
CA VAL A 159 -16.98 10.28 -18.23
C VAL A 159 -18.42 10.11 -17.76
N GLU A 160 -19.32 9.96 -18.70
CA GLU A 160 -20.68 9.57 -18.37
C GLU A 160 -20.67 8.15 -17.82
N LEU A 161 -21.09 7.99 -16.56
CA LEU A 161 -21.25 6.70 -15.94
C LEU A 161 -22.46 5.98 -16.51
N THR A 162 -22.27 5.35 -17.67
CA THR A 162 -23.32 4.50 -18.21
C THR A 162 -23.42 3.19 -17.41
N PRO A 163 -24.59 2.55 -17.33
CA PRO A 163 -24.73 1.23 -16.71
C PRO A 163 -23.71 0.23 -17.25
N GLU A 164 -23.45 0.22 -18.55
CA GLU A 164 -22.50 -0.67 -19.19
C GLU A 164 -21.05 -0.43 -18.71
N LEU A 165 -20.68 0.84 -18.50
CA LEU A 165 -19.37 1.19 -17.98
C LEU A 165 -19.24 0.71 -16.52
N MET A 166 -20.27 0.92 -15.71
CA MET A 166 -20.30 0.46 -14.31
C MET A 166 -20.25 -1.06 -14.24
N ASP A 167 -21.03 -1.78 -15.02
CA ASP A 167 -21.03 -3.25 -15.08
C ASP A 167 -19.65 -3.81 -15.47
N LYS A 168 -18.90 -3.10 -16.28
CA LYS A 168 -17.54 -3.47 -16.68
C LYS A 168 -16.52 -3.28 -15.55
N TYR A 169 -16.59 -2.15 -14.82
CA TYR A 169 -15.56 -1.78 -13.85
C TYR A 169 -15.85 -2.24 -12.42
N ILE A 170 -17.12 -2.31 -12.00
CA ILE A 170 -17.48 -2.73 -10.63
C ILE A 170 -16.87 -4.08 -10.26
N PRO A 171 -16.92 -5.15 -11.08
CA PRO A 171 -16.31 -6.43 -10.68
C PRO A 171 -14.81 -6.34 -10.41
N MET A 172 -14.09 -5.53 -11.20
CA MET A 172 -12.66 -5.27 -10.98
C MET A 172 -12.45 -4.51 -9.66
N LEU A 173 -13.19 -3.44 -9.41
CA LEU A 173 -13.11 -2.66 -8.18
C LEU A 173 -13.43 -3.52 -6.96
N GLN A 174 -14.49 -4.31 -7.00
CA GLN A 174 -14.87 -5.24 -5.95
C GLN A 174 -13.81 -6.31 -5.72
N SER A 175 -13.13 -6.78 -6.76
CA SER A 175 -12.02 -7.72 -6.61
C SER A 175 -10.88 -7.14 -5.74
N LEU A 176 -10.68 -5.84 -5.74
CA LEU A 176 -9.65 -5.13 -4.98
C LEU A 176 -10.16 -4.61 -3.61
N SER A 177 -11.48 -4.59 -3.39
CA SER A 177 -12.13 -4.00 -2.21
C SER A 177 -11.97 -4.89 -0.97
N LEU A 178 -11.17 -4.46 0.00
CA LEU A 178 -11.16 -5.08 1.33
C LEU A 178 -12.46 -4.77 2.09
N ALA A 179 -13.11 -3.63 1.82
CA ALA A 179 -14.35 -3.23 2.48
C ALA A 179 -15.53 -4.19 2.21
N ASP A 180 -15.50 -4.91 1.08
CA ASP A 180 -16.50 -5.93 0.74
C ASP A 180 -16.28 -7.25 1.48
N THR A 181 -15.06 -7.53 1.90
CA THR A 181 -14.67 -8.76 2.59
C THR A 181 -13.72 -8.48 3.76
N PRO A 182 -14.13 -7.64 4.73
CA PRO A 182 -13.23 -7.14 5.77
C PRO A 182 -12.74 -8.25 6.71
N GLU A 183 -13.47 -9.36 6.81
CA GLU A 183 -13.06 -10.56 7.55
C GLU A 183 -11.75 -11.17 7.00
N LYS A 184 -11.35 -10.81 5.78
CA LYS A 184 -10.03 -11.17 5.22
C LYS A 184 -8.85 -10.53 5.97
N ILE A 185 -9.09 -9.56 6.83
CA ILE A 185 -8.07 -9.08 7.79
C ILE A 185 -7.61 -10.24 8.68
N ALA A 186 -8.53 -11.11 9.10
CA ALA A 186 -8.23 -12.38 9.78
C ALA A 186 -7.33 -12.23 11.02
N GLY A 187 -7.52 -11.18 11.82
CA GLY A 187 -6.74 -10.90 13.04
C GLY A 187 -5.30 -10.45 12.79
N ARG A 188 -4.91 -10.21 11.54
CA ARG A 188 -3.56 -9.73 11.22
C ARG A 188 -3.36 -8.31 11.71
N PRO A 189 -2.11 -7.94 12.12
CA PRO A 189 -1.77 -6.57 12.49
C PRO A 189 -1.90 -5.62 11.30
N VAL A 190 -2.70 -4.58 11.46
CA VAL A 190 -2.88 -3.54 10.45
C VAL A 190 -2.79 -2.17 11.13
N LEU A 191 -1.97 -1.29 10.61
CA LEU A 191 -1.98 0.12 10.96
C LEU A 191 -2.60 0.93 9.85
N ILE A 192 -3.59 1.73 10.19
CA ILE A 192 -4.23 2.69 9.30
C ILE A 192 -3.91 4.10 9.84
N TRP A 193 -3.34 4.94 8.98
CA TRP A 193 -3.12 6.34 9.29
C TRP A 193 -3.78 7.25 8.25
N HIS A 194 -4.38 8.37 8.71
CA HIS A 194 -4.98 9.37 7.81
C HIS A 194 -4.88 10.79 8.37
N GLY A 195 -4.63 11.76 7.48
CA GLY A 195 -4.78 13.18 7.81
C GLY A 195 -6.26 13.60 7.72
N VAL A 196 -6.76 14.30 8.75
CA VAL A 196 -8.20 14.64 8.85
C VAL A 196 -8.64 15.60 7.73
N GLU A 197 -7.75 16.48 7.26
CA GLU A 197 -8.04 17.45 6.19
C GLU A 197 -7.77 16.92 4.78
N ASP A 198 -7.61 15.61 4.64
CA ASP A 198 -7.35 14.98 3.33
C ASP A 198 -8.61 15.05 2.43
N LYS A 199 -8.48 15.81 1.34
CA LYS A 199 -9.51 16.01 0.30
C LYS A 199 -9.18 15.29 -1.00
N LYS A 200 -8.01 14.66 -1.13
CA LYS A 200 -7.61 13.89 -2.33
C LYS A 200 -8.00 12.42 -2.22
N VAL A 201 -7.78 11.83 -1.06
CA VAL A 201 -8.35 10.53 -0.66
C VAL A 201 -9.15 10.84 0.60
N PRO A 202 -10.47 11.01 0.52
CA PRO A 202 -11.25 11.56 1.63
C PRO A 202 -11.09 10.76 2.91
N TYR A 203 -10.66 11.45 3.98
CA TYR A 203 -10.60 10.89 5.32
C TYR A 203 -11.89 10.14 5.69
N ALA A 204 -13.05 10.77 5.42
CA ALA A 204 -14.35 10.23 5.80
C ALA A 204 -14.63 8.83 5.25
N LEU A 205 -14.19 8.53 4.02
CA LEU A 205 -14.39 7.21 3.42
C LEU A 205 -13.57 6.13 4.13
N ASN A 206 -12.30 6.43 4.42
CA ASN A 206 -11.42 5.47 5.09
C ASN A 206 -11.77 5.34 6.59
N HIS A 207 -12.18 6.43 7.24
CA HIS A 207 -12.67 6.41 8.63
C HIS A 207 -13.97 5.60 8.76
N ALA A 208 -14.91 5.73 7.83
CA ALA A 208 -16.12 4.93 7.81
C ALA A 208 -15.82 3.42 7.70
N PHE A 209 -14.82 3.04 6.93
CA PHE A 209 -14.37 1.64 6.89
C PHE A 209 -13.84 1.19 8.26
N TYR A 210 -12.97 1.99 8.90
CA TYR A 210 -12.45 1.67 10.24
C TYR A 210 -13.57 1.55 11.29
N GLU A 211 -14.50 2.50 11.33
CA GLU A 211 -15.65 2.47 12.25
C GLU A 211 -16.51 1.21 12.08
N LYS A 212 -16.65 0.72 10.84
CA LYS A 212 -17.38 -0.52 10.54
C LYS A 212 -16.71 -1.77 11.11
N ILE A 213 -15.38 -1.77 11.23
CA ILE A 213 -14.62 -2.99 11.57
C ILE A 213 -14.02 -3.00 12.98
N LYS A 214 -13.87 -1.85 13.63
CA LYS A 214 -13.05 -1.68 14.84
C LYS A 214 -13.43 -2.61 16.01
N ASP A 215 -14.71 -3.00 16.10
CA ASP A 215 -15.24 -3.84 17.18
C ASP A 215 -15.36 -5.33 16.74
N GLU A 216 -14.95 -5.65 15.52
CA GLU A 216 -15.06 -7.00 14.98
C GLU A 216 -13.88 -7.89 15.41
N PRO A 217 -14.12 -9.17 15.74
CA PRO A 217 -13.05 -10.07 16.18
C PRO A 217 -11.89 -10.21 15.20
N TYR A 218 -12.16 -10.16 13.88
CA TYR A 218 -11.15 -10.25 12.85
C TYR A 218 -10.28 -8.99 12.74
N ALA A 219 -10.67 -7.88 13.37
CA ALA A 219 -9.96 -6.60 13.36
C ALA A 219 -9.33 -6.24 14.71
N ASN A 220 -9.23 -7.18 15.65
CA ASN A 220 -8.74 -6.96 17.01
C ASN A 220 -7.28 -6.45 17.10
N ARG A 221 -6.51 -6.54 16.01
CA ARG A 221 -5.15 -5.99 15.89
C ARG A 221 -5.06 -4.84 14.88
N VAL A 222 -6.19 -4.25 14.49
CA VAL A 222 -6.22 -3.04 13.66
C VAL A 222 -6.03 -1.82 14.55
N LYS A 223 -5.06 -0.97 14.20
CA LYS A 223 -4.80 0.31 14.86
C LYS A 223 -5.14 1.45 13.92
N TRP A 224 -5.87 2.43 14.43
CA TRP A 224 -6.17 3.68 13.73
C TRP A 224 -5.38 4.83 14.34
N ILE A 225 -4.74 5.62 13.50
CA ILE A 225 -4.08 6.87 13.87
C ILE A 225 -4.56 7.95 12.91
N GLU A 226 -4.99 9.07 13.45
CA GLU A 226 -5.33 10.26 12.66
C GLU A 226 -4.50 11.45 13.11
N THR A 227 -4.33 12.41 12.21
CA THR A 227 -3.64 13.65 12.55
C THR A 227 -4.53 14.83 12.13
N PRO A 228 -5.01 15.64 13.10
CA PRO A 228 -5.72 16.87 12.81
C PRO A 228 -4.91 17.82 11.93
N ASP A 229 -5.59 18.68 11.18
CA ASP A 229 -5.00 19.75 10.36
C ASP A 229 -3.98 19.27 9.30
N VAL A 230 -3.98 17.97 8.96
CA VAL A 230 -3.09 17.40 7.95
C VAL A 230 -3.88 17.05 6.69
N PRO A 231 -3.51 17.66 5.54
CA PRO A 231 -4.09 17.34 4.24
C PRO A 231 -3.52 16.02 3.67
N HIS A 232 -3.62 15.82 2.35
CA HIS A 232 -3.06 14.66 1.64
C HIS A 232 -1.52 14.64 1.67
N PHE A 233 -0.95 14.42 2.84
CA PHE A 233 0.49 14.43 3.09
C PHE A 233 0.85 13.53 4.28
N VAL A 234 1.79 12.59 4.13
CA VAL A 234 2.25 11.74 5.22
C VAL A 234 3.26 12.50 6.08
N THR A 235 2.94 12.71 7.36
CA THR A 235 3.84 13.37 8.29
C THR A 235 5.01 12.46 8.69
N PHE A 236 6.13 13.07 9.09
CA PHE A 236 7.27 12.28 9.60
C PHE A 236 6.89 11.44 10.81
N LYS A 237 6.04 11.95 11.71
CA LYS A 237 5.51 11.19 12.85
C LYS A 237 4.69 9.98 12.44
N ALA A 238 3.93 10.07 11.36
CA ALA A 238 3.19 8.93 10.83
C ALA A 238 4.13 7.85 10.29
N ILE A 239 5.25 8.26 9.66
CA ILE A 239 6.28 7.33 9.19
C ILE A 239 6.95 6.64 10.38
N GLU A 240 7.35 7.37 11.41
CA GLU A 240 7.96 6.81 12.64
C GLU A 240 7.00 5.81 13.31
N ALA A 241 5.73 6.17 13.49
CA ALA A 241 4.72 5.28 14.07
C ALA A 241 4.51 4.01 13.23
N SER A 242 4.57 4.12 11.90
CA SER A 242 4.44 2.99 10.98
C SER A 242 5.62 2.03 11.07
N VAL A 243 6.83 2.57 11.10
CA VAL A 243 8.06 1.76 11.22
C VAL A 243 8.13 1.08 12.58
N GLU A 244 7.80 1.80 13.67
CA GLU A 244 7.75 1.23 15.02
C GLU A 244 6.69 0.11 15.11
N PHE A 245 5.51 0.31 14.52
CA PHE A 245 4.48 -0.71 14.45
C PHE A 245 4.97 -1.98 13.72
N LEU A 246 5.62 -1.82 12.57
CA LEU A 246 6.17 -2.96 11.81
C LEU A 246 7.31 -3.64 12.55
N LYS A 247 8.17 -2.88 13.23
CA LYS A 247 9.24 -3.44 14.08
C LYS A 247 8.67 -4.30 15.19
N GLN A 248 7.73 -3.77 15.98
CA GLN A 248 7.07 -4.51 17.06
C GLN A 248 6.43 -5.80 16.55
N THR A 249 5.83 -5.75 15.37
CA THR A 249 5.06 -6.86 14.79
C THR A 249 5.92 -7.90 14.08
N LEU A 250 6.93 -7.46 13.32
CA LEU A 250 7.70 -8.37 12.45
C LEU A 250 9.02 -8.82 13.09
N VAL A 251 9.60 -8.01 13.98
CA VAL A 251 10.93 -8.28 14.56
C VAL A 251 10.83 -8.75 15.99
N GLU A 252 9.94 -8.16 16.80
CA GLU A 252 9.87 -8.41 18.25
C GLU A 252 8.85 -9.48 18.65
N GLU A 253 7.81 -9.77 17.84
CA GLU A 253 6.91 -10.92 18.03
C GLU A 253 7.52 -12.21 17.47
#